data_06008cee6bb73d306e507d0f66f47fd4
#
_entry.id   06008cee6bb73d306e507d0f66f47fd4
#
_cell.length_a   1.000
_cell.length_b   1.000
_cell.length_c   1.000
_cell.angle_alpha   90.00
_cell.angle_beta   90.00
_cell.angle_gamma   90.00
#
_symmetry.space_group_name_H-M   'P 1'
#
loop_
_entity.id
_entity.type
_entity.pdbx_description
1 polymer ?
#
loop_
_entity_poly.entity_id
_entity_poly.type
_entity_poly.pdbx_seq_one_letter_code
_entity_poly.pdbx_strand_id
1 'polypeptide(L)'
;MRNRLAVLAPAALLAAALLPSPRFAGAEAARPDPKAAALADKVMQALGGAEAWNKTRYLRFDFAVDRGGKTVVRRAHTWDKWTGRYRLEATTKKGDPYVVLMNVNTREGSAFLKGKKLEGKEAKKHLEEAYGTWVNDTYWLLMPYKMKDPGVILAYDGEEKKGGEAWDKVRLTFDNVGLTPKDKYWAYVNRKTGLVDRWDYVLKGENKPPSAFSWTNWKAYGKIRLADDRVNAADGTRIYFPVLEVPASVPEATFTTP
;
A
#
# COMPACT_ATOMS: atom_id res chain seq x y z
N MET A 1 -68.15 -48.65 24.46
CA MET A 1 -67.12 -49.55 25.00
C MET A 1 -65.80 -48.83 25.13
N ARG A 2 -65.23 -48.86 26.30
CA ARG A 2 -63.85 -48.54 26.74
C ARG A 2 -63.43 -47.07 26.84
N ASN A 3 -63.59 -46.61 28.07
CA ASN A 3 -62.84 -45.50 28.72
C ASN A 3 -61.34 -45.63 28.49
N ARG A 4 -60.68 -44.48 28.31
CA ARG A 4 -59.32 -44.31 28.79
C ARG A 4 -59.18 -42.99 29.53
N LEU A 5 -58.78 -43.13 30.78
CA LEU A 5 -58.49 -42.09 31.77
C LEU A 5 -57.36 -41.16 31.29
N ALA A 6 -57.53 -39.90 31.58
CA ALA A 6 -56.49 -38.90 31.54
C ALA A 6 -55.60 -39.02 32.79
N VAL A 7 -54.29 -39.08 32.58
CA VAL A 7 -53.29 -38.99 33.64
C VAL A 7 -52.64 -37.61 33.51
N LEU A 8 -52.90 -36.75 34.49
CA LEU A 8 -52.21 -35.47 34.70
C LEU A 8 -50.78 -35.76 35.21
N ALA A 9 -49.76 -35.27 34.53
CA ALA A 9 -48.37 -35.22 35.00
C ALA A 9 -48.03 -33.77 35.41
N PRO A 10 -47.28 -33.55 36.49
CA PRO A 10 -47.02 -32.22 37.01
C PRO A 10 -45.94 -31.49 36.22
N ALA A 11 -46.18 -30.21 36.01
CA ALA A 11 -45.21 -29.29 35.37
C ALA A 11 -44.05 -29.02 36.36
N ALA A 12 -42.86 -29.48 36.00
CA ALA A 12 -41.63 -29.10 36.66
C ALA A 12 -41.15 -27.76 36.06
N LEU A 13 -41.17 -26.68 36.84
CA LEU A 13 -40.51 -25.41 36.51
C LEU A 13 -38.99 -25.62 36.53
N LEU A 14 -38.36 -25.62 35.36
CA LEU A 14 -36.93 -25.47 35.26
C LEU A 14 -36.57 -23.97 35.31
N ALA A 15 -36.05 -23.53 36.45
CA ALA A 15 -35.41 -22.22 36.55
C ALA A 15 -34.10 -22.24 35.75
N ALA A 16 -34.11 -21.64 34.57
CA ALA A 16 -32.92 -21.42 33.78
C ALA A 16 -32.07 -20.34 34.47
N ALA A 17 -31.00 -20.75 35.13
CA ALA A 17 -29.96 -19.84 35.61
C ALA A 17 -29.29 -19.19 34.42
N LEU A 18 -29.52 -17.90 34.20
CA LEU A 18 -28.76 -17.06 33.24
C LEU A 18 -27.31 -16.94 33.73
N LEU A 19 -26.44 -17.78 33.22
CA LEU A 19 -25.00 -17.58 33.34
C LEU A 19 -24.63 -16.32 32.56
N PRO A 20 -23.86 -15.38 33.14
CA PRO A 20 -23.37 -14.24 32.39
C PRO A 20 -22.45 -14.74 31.29
N SER A 21 -22.76 -14.42 30.02
CA SER A 21 -21.88 -14.68 28.88
C SER A 21 -20.54 -14.04 29.15
N PRO A 22 -19.39 -14.72 28.86
CA PRO A 22 -18.09 -14.11 28.96
C PRO A 22 -18.08 -12.94 28.01
N ARG A 23 -17.97 -11.72 28.55
CA ARG A 23 -17.59 -10.54 27.75
C ARG A 23 -16.21 -10.84 27.21
N PHE A 24 -16.12 -11.23 25.94
CA PHE A 24 -14.85 -11.10 25.20
C PHE A 24 -14.45 -9.63 25.33
N ALA A 25 -13.38 -9.37 26.08
CA ALA A 25 -12.73 -8.08 26.06
C ALA A 25 -12.35 -7.82 24.60
N GLY A 26 -13.14 -7.01 23.91
CA GLY A 26 -12.81 -6.54 22.58
C GLY A 26 -11.41 -5.97 22.68
N ALA A 27 -10.50 -6.42 21.84
CA ALA A 27 -9.18 -5.82 21.73
C ALA A 27 -9.41 -4.32 21.59
N GLU A 28 -9.01 -3.54 22.58
CA GLU A 28 -9.10 -2.08 22.58
C GLU A 28 -8.39 -1.63 21.31
N ALA A 29 -9.12 -1.03 20.38
CA ALA A 29 -8.55 -0.52 19.14
C ALA A 29 -7.35 0.34 19.55
N ALA A 30 -6.15 -0.05 19.12
CA ALA A 30 -4.91 0.58 19.56
C ALA A 30 -5.04 2.09 19.34
N ARG A 31 -5.03 2.87 20.43
CA ARG A 31 -5.14 4.33 20.35
C ARG A 31 -4.00 4.83 19.48
N PRO A 32 -4.27 5.73 18.50
CA PRO A 32 -3.21 6.29 17.67
C PRO A 32 -2.13 6.90 18.55
N ASP A 33 -0.87 6.55 18.32
CA ASP A 33 0.27 7.17 19.00
C ASP A 33 0.35 8.66 18.58
N PRO A 34 0.13 9.63 19.50
CA PRO A 34 0.04 11.03 19.14
C PRO A 34 1.36 11.58 18.54
N LYS A 35 2.49 11.05 19.00
CA LYS A 35 3.82 11.46 18.50
C LYS A 35 4.03 10.94 17.09
N ALA A 36 3.67 9.69 16.83
CA ALA A 36 3.76 9.12 15.49
C ALA A 36 2.80 9.81 14.52
N ALA A 37 1.58 10.14 14.95
CA ALA A 37 0.61 10.88 14.16
C ALA A 37 1.14 12.29 13.80
N ALA A 38 1.70 13.03 14.77
CA ALA A 38 2.29 14.34 14.52
C ALA A 38 3.49 14.27 13.55
N LEU A 39 4.30 13.22 13.62
CA LEU A 39 5.38 12.99 12.66
C LEU A 39 4.86 12.71 11.25
N ALA A 40 3.80 11.93 11.11
CA ALA A 40 3.16 11.71 9.81
C ALA A 40 2.57 13.01 9.22
N ASP A 41 2.01 13.88 10.06
CA ASP A 41 1.56 15.22 9.66
C ASP A 41 2.74 16.10 9.21
N LYS A 42 3.86 16.08 9.93
CA LYS A 42 5.10 16.76 9.54
C LYS A 42 5.61 16.27 8.19
N VAL A 43 5.60 14.95 7.95
CA VAL A 43 5.95 14.37 6.66
C VAL A 43 5.02 14.89 5.57
N MET A 44 3.71 14.83 5.77
CA MET A 44 2.72 15.33 4.80
C MET A 44 2.96 16.81 4.46
N GLN A 45 3.27 17.66 5.45
CA GLN A 45 3.61 19.07 5.20
C GLN A 45 4.89 19.22 4.39
N ALA A 46 5.94 18.47 4.72
CA ALA A 46 7.21 18.49 3.97
C ALA A 46 7.04 18.05 2.51
N LEU A 47 6.05 17.20 2.24
CA LEU A 47 5.70 16.70 0.90
C LEU A 47 4.86 17.69 0.07
N GLY A 48 4.48 18.84 0.62
CA GLY A 48 3.66 19.87 -0.04
C GLY A 48 2.26 20.02 0.54
N GLY A 49 1.90 19.22 1.54
CA GLY A 49 0.64 19.28 2.27
C GLY A 49 -0.48 18.44 1.65
N ALA A 50 -1.47 18.13 2.49
CA ALA A 50 -2.61 17.30 2.11
C ALA A 50 -3.44 17.90 0.96
N GLU A 51 -3.57 19.24 0.93
CA GLU A 51 -4.31 19.93 -0.13
C GLU A 51 -3.66 19.72 -1.50
N ALA A 52 -2.33 19.91 -1.59
CA ALA A 52 -1.59 19.69 -2.84
C ALA A 52 -1.68 18.23 -3.30
N TRP A 53 -1.55 17.29 -2.35
CA TRP A 53 -1.72 15.86 -2.63
C TRP A 53 -3.14 15.53 -3.13
N ASN A 54 -4.18 16.05 -2.50
CA ASN A 54 -5.57 15.80 -2.90
C ASN A 54 -5.89 16.39 -4.26
N LYS A 55 -5.32 17.56 -4.60
CA LYS A 55 -5.46 18.21 -5.93
C LYS A 55 -4.63 17.53 -7.02
N THR A 56 -3.65 16.73 -6.67
CA THR A 56 -2.89 15.92 -7.63
C THR A 56 -3.79 14.82 -8.19
N ARG A 57 -4.07 14.87 -9.49
CA ARG A 57 -4.95 13.92 -10.15
C ARG A 57 -4.21 12.81 -10.84
N TYR A 58 -3.27 13.13 -11.71
CA TYR A 58 -2.56 12.15 -12.53
C TYR A 58 -1.15 11.90 -12.03
N LEU A 59 -0.76 10.64 -12.06
CA LEU A 59 0.61 10.20 -11.84
C LEU A 59 1.03 9.33 -13.03
N ARG A 60 2.17 9.66 -13.64
CA ARG A 60 2.85 8.88 -14.66
C ARG A 60 4.24 8.54 -14.15
N PHE A 61 4.56 7.25 -14.05
CA PHE A 61 5.88 6.83 -13.59
C PHE A 61 6.29 5.48 -14.15
N ASP A 62 7.58 5.28 -14.31
CA ASP A 62 8.18 3.98 -14.55
C ASP A 62 8.78 3.48 -13.23
N PHE A 63 8.36 2.31 -12.79
CA PHE A 63 9.00 1.58 -11.71
C PHE A 63 10.08 0.69 -12.29
N ALA A 64 11.32 0.82 -11.81
CA ALA A 64 12.45 0.02 -12.25
C ALA A 64 13.22 -0.59 -11.08
N VAL A 65 13.76 -1.79 -11.29
CA VAL A 65 14.63 -2.48 -10.34
C VAL A 65 15.93 -2.84 -11.02
N ASP A 66 17.05 -2.39 -10.43
CA ASP A 66 18.40 -2.80 -10.85
C ASP A 66 18.98 -3.78 -9.84
N ARG A 67 19.64 -4.81 -10.35
CA ARG A 67 20.45 -5.76 -9.58
C ARG A 67 21.75 -6.02 -10.32
N GLY A 68 22.88 -5.89 -9.62
CA GLY A 68 24.19 -6.09 -10.22
C GLY A 68 24.44 -5.19 -11.45
N GLY A 69 23.95 -3.95 -11.44
CA GLY A 69 24.10 -2.98 -12.52
C GLY A 69 23.22 -3.24 -13.75
N LYS A 70 22.24 -4.15 -13.67
CA LYS A 70 21.30 -4.44 -14.77
C LYS A 70 19.87 -4.19 -14.32
N THR A 71 19.08 -3.53 -15.17
CA THR A 71 17.64 -3.40 -14.99
C THR A 71 16.97 -4.75 -15.25
N VAL A 72 16.40 -5.32 -14.18
CA VAL A 72 15.72 -6.64 -14.20
C VAL A 72 14.20 -6.52 -14.22
N VAL A 73 13.67 -5.35 -13.88
CA VAL A 73 12.25 -5.03 -13.95
C VAL A 73 12.09 -3.61 -14.45
N ARG A 74 11.16 -3.40 -15.37
CA ARG A 74 10.66 -2.06 -15.73
C ARG A 74 9.18 -2.15 -16.06
N ARG A 75 8.38 -1.26 -15.46
CA ARG A 75 6.93 -1.17 -15.65
C ARG A 75 6.54 0.29 -15.71
N ALA A 76 5.75 0.65 -16.73
CA ALA A 76 5.23 1.99 -16.89
C ALA A 76 3.79 2.07 -16.38
N HIS A 77 3.50 3.09 -15.60
CA HIS A 77 2.22 3.30 -14.93
C HIS A 77 1.67 4.67 -15.32
N THR A 78 0.39 4.74 -15.64
CA THR A 78 -0.38 5.98 -15.68
C THR A 78 -1.64 5.79 -14.85
N TRP A 79 -1.86 6.65 -13.87
CA TRP A 79 -2.96 6.52 -12.93
C TRP A 79 -3.71 7.85 -12.76
N ASP A 80 -5.03 7.81 -12.99
CA ASP A 80 -5.96 8.85 -12.58
C ASP A 80 -6.42 8.55 -11.15
N LYS A 81 -5.78 9.19 -10.18
CA LYS A 81 -6.03 8.98 -8.75
C LYS A 81 -7.48 9.29 -8.33
N TRP A 82 -8.17 10.19 -9.05
CA TRP A 82 -9.54 10.59 -8.70
C TRP A 82 -10.60 9.57 -9.13
N THR A 83 -10.42 8.97 -10.31
CA THR A 83 -11.39 8.03 -10.86
C THR A 83 -11.00 6.57 -10.70
N GLY A 84 -9.74 6.30 -10.38
CA GLY A 84 -9.19 4.95 -10.31
C GLY A 84 -8.77 4.38 -11.65
N ARG A 85 -8.89 5.11 -12.79
CA ARG A 85 -8.45 4.62 -14.10
C ARG A 85 -6.93 4.44 -14.10
N TYR A 86 -6.50 3.33 -14.64
CA TYR A 86 -5.11 2.91 -14.58
C TYR A 86 -4.69 2.18 -15.85
N ARG A 87 -3.51 2.52 -16.31
CA ARG A 87 -2.77 1.84 -17.38
C ARG A 87 -1.47 1.30 -16.84
N LEU A 88 -1.20 0.03 -17.11
CA LEU A 88 0.08 -0.63 -16.89
C LEU A 88 0.64 -1.09 -18.25
N GLU A 89 1.90 -0.74 -18.51
CA GLU A 89 2.67 -1.28 -19.63
C GLU A 89 3.92 -1.95 -19.10
N ALA A 90 4.14 -3.20 -19.53
CA ALA A 90 5.30 -3.96 -19.09
C ALA A 90 5.63 -5.07 -20.09
N THR A 91 6.63 -5.88 -19.77
CA THR A 91 6.99 -7.08 -20.52
C THR A 91 6.86 -8.32 -19.64
N THR A 92 6.46 -9.42 -20.24
CA THR A 92 6.49 -10.74 -19.58
C THR A 92 7.93 -11.19 -19.34
N LYS A 93 8.14 -12.27 -18.59
CA LYS A 93 9.47 -12.90 -18.42
C LYS A 93 10.10 -13.35 -19.75
N LYS A 94 9.29 -13.55 -20.80
CA LYS A 94 9.75 -13.89 -22.15
C LYS A 94 10.06 -12.67 -23.03
N GLY A 95 9.88 -11.44 -22.50
CA GLY A 95 10.06 -10.21 -23.24
C GLY A 95 8.85 -9.76 -24.05
N ASP A 96 7.73 -10.47 -23.99
CA ASP A 96 6.51 -10.10 -24.72
C ASP A 96 5.85 -8.88 -24.11
N PRO A 97 5.49 -7.83 -24.88
CA PRO A 97 4.82 -6.66 -24.38
C PRO A 97 3.39 -6.98 -23.92
N TYR A 98 2.97 -6.46 -22.79
CA TYR A 98 1.59 -6.50 -22.36
C TYR A 98 1.12 -5.14 -21.83
N VAL A 99 -0.18 -4.88 -22.00
CA VAL A 99 -0.86 -3.68 -21.53
C VAL A 99 -2.08 -4.10 -20.71
N VAL A 100 -2.31 -3.45 -19.58
CA VAL A 100 -3.54 -3.59 -18.81
C VAL A 100 -4.18 -2.21 -18.67
N LEU A 101 -5.45 -2.11 -19.05
CA LEU A 101 -6.30 -0.95 -18.86
C LEU A 101 -7.38 -1.36 -17.85
N MET A 102 -7.38 -0.76 -16.64
CA MET A 102 -8.32 -1.15 -15.60
C MET A 102 -8.73 0.01 -14.73
N ASN A 103 -9.76 -0.20 -13.94
CA ASN A 103 -10.07 0.66 -12.80
C ASN A 103 -9.60 -0.04 -11.51
N VAL A 104 -8.69 0.58 -10.77
CA VAL A 104 -8.12 -0.02 -9.54
C VAL A 104 -9.13 -0.10 -8.39
N ASN A 105 -10.21 0.68 -8.42
CA ASN A 105 -11.25 0.66 -7.40
C ASN A 105 -12.20 -0.53 -7.58
N THR A 106 -12.60 -0.84 -8.84
CA THR A 106 -13.48 -1.97 -9.16
C THR A 106 -12.71 -3.24 -9.53
N ARG A 107 -11.42 -3.11 -9.92
CA ARG A 107 -10.56 -4.17 -10.46
C ARG A 107 -11.01 -4.73 -11.81
N GLU A 108 -11.91 -4.04 -12.48
CA GLU A 108 -12.41 -4.39 -13.80
C GLU A 108 -11.59 -3.71 -14.89
N GLY A 109 -11.50 -4.35 -16.06
CA GLY A 109 -10.75 -3.82 -17.19
C GLY A 109 -10.48 -4.81 -18.29
N SER A 110 -9.45 -4.53 -19.09
CA SER A 110 -8.99 -5.38 -20.19
C SER A 110 -7.48 -5.55 -20.13
N ALA A 111 -7.01 -6.74 -20.48
CA ALA A 111 -5.59 -7.06 -20.60
C ALA A 111 -5.27 -7.44 -22.05
N PHE A 112 -4.10 -7.05 -22.53
CA PHE A 112 -3.63 -7.26 -23.89
C PHE A 112 -2.20 -7.85 -23.86
N LEU A 113 -1.96 -8.89 -24.61
CA LEU A 113 -0.66 -9.50 -24.80
C LEU A 113 -0.28 -9.46 -26.28
N LYS A 114 0.88 -8.87 -26.63
CA LYS A 114 1.29 -8.66 -28.03
C LYS A 114 0.20 -7.96 -28.87
N GLY A 115 -0.50 -6.98 -28.28
CA GLY A 115 -1.60 -6.27 -28.92
C GLY A 115 -2.92 -7.02 -29.04
N LYS A 116 -2.99 -8.32 -28.63
CA LYS A 116 -4.23 -9.11 -28.66
C LYS A 116 -4.92 -9.05 -27.30
N LYS A 117 -6.22 -8.76 -27.32
CA LYS A 117 -7.04 -8.79 -26.10
C LYS A 117 -7.10 -10.21 -25.54
N LEU A 118 -6.89 -10.32 -24.24
CA LEU A 118 -7.05 -11.57 -23.50
C LEU A 118 -8.49 -11.73 -23.03
N GLU A 119 -8.94 -12.95 -22.92
CA GLU A 119 -10.31 -13.27 -22.51
C GLU A 119 -10.33 -14.30 -21.36
N GLY A 120 -11.49 -14.43 -20.71
CA GLY A 120 -11.76 -15.44 -19.70
C GLY A 120 -10.77 -15.46 -18.51
N LYS A 121 -10.30 -16.66 -18.18
CA LYS A 121 -9.41 -16.86 -17.01
C LYS A 121 -8.06 -16.15 -17.14
N GLU A 122 -7.54 -16.07 -18.38
CA GLU A 122 -6.25 -15.42 -18.62
C GLU A 122 -6.34 -13.90 -18.41
N ALA A 123 -7.38 -13.26 -18.95
CA ALA A 123 -7.64 -11.84 -18.70
C ALA A 123 -7.78 -11.55 -17.21
N LYS A 124 -8.59 -12.35 -16.49
CA LYS A 124 -8.78 -12.21 -15.05
C LYS A 124 -7.45 -12.31 -14.27
N LYS A 125 -6.61 -13.29 -14.60
CA LYS A 125 -5.29 -13.44 -13.99
C LYS A 125 -4.42 -12.20 -14.18
N HIS A 126 -4.34 -11.67 -15.41
CA HIS A 126 -3.55 -10.49 -15.70
C HIS A 126 -4.08 -9.22 -15.00
N LEU A 127 -5.40 -9.07 -14.83
CA LEU A 127 -6.00 -7.98 -14.07
C LEU A 127 -5.65 -8.07 -12.58
N GLU A 128 -5.70 -9.26 -11.99
CA GLU A 128 -5.31 -9.49 -10.58
C GLU A 128 -3.81 -9.20 -10.37
N GLU A 129 -2.95 -9.67 -11.28
CA GLU A 129 -1.50 -9.40 -11.24
C GLU A 129 -1.20 -7.89 -11.41
N ALA A 130 -1.91 -7.20 -12.31
CA ALA A 130 -1.77 -5.76 -12.51
C ALA A 130 -2.21 -4.95 -11.29
N TYR A 131 -3.29 -5.36 -10.62
CA TYR A 131 -3.71 -4.76 -9.36
C TYR A 131 -2.64 -4.93 -8.26
N GLY A 132 -2.10 -6.13 -8.10
CA GLY A 132 -1.00 -6.37 -7.16
C GLY A 132 0.26 -5.55 -7.49
N THR A 133 0.56 -5.41 -8.77
CA THR A 133 1.65 -4.56 -9.28
C THR A 133 1.41 -3.09 -8.95
N TRP A 134 0.19 -2.58 -9.19
CA TRP A 134 -0.18 -1.21 -8.82
C TRP A 134 -0.03 -0.97 -7.31
N VAL A 135 -0.51 -1.88 -6.45
CA VAL A 135 -0.37 -1.76 -4.99
C VAL A 135 1.11 -1.70 -4.60
N ASN A 136 1.93 -2.63 -5.10
CA ASN A 136 3.36 -2.69 -4.75
C ASN A 136 4.12 -1.45 -5.24
N ASP A 137 4.00 -1.12 -6.52
CA ASP A 137 4.84 -0.11 -7.15
C ASP A 137 4.47 1.31 -6.70
N THR A 138 3.16 1.56 -6.50
CA THR A 138 2.72 2.82 -5.90
C THR A 138 3.13 2.93 -4.43
N TYR A 139 3.19 1.85 -3.67
CA TYR A 139 3.66 1.91 -2.29
C TYR A 139 5.14 2.27 -2.20
N TRP A 140 5.98 1.72 -3.10
CA TRP A 140 7.38 2.13 -3.25
C TRP A 140 7.55 3.62 -3.64
N LEU A 141 6.59 4.23 -4.29
CA LEU A 141 6.61 5.65 -4.63
C LEU A 141 6.00 6.54 -3.56
N LEU A 142 4.89 6.11 -2.95
CA LEU A 142 3.95 6.96 -2.23
C LEU A 142 3.79 6.63 -0.75
N MET A 143 4.56 5.68 -0.18
CA MET A 143 4.40 5.30 1.23
C MET A 143 4.35 6.52 2.18
N PRO A 144 5.19 7.57 2.01
CA PRO A 144 5.13 8.73 2.90
C PRO A 144 3.80 9.50 2.86
N TYR A 145 3.09 9.49 1.74
CA TYR A 145 1.74 10.06 1.61
C TYR A 145 0.66 9.18 2.26
N LYS A 146 0.95 7.90 2.44
CA LYS A 146 0.01 6.86 2.87
C LYS A 146 0.11 6.51 4.35
N MET A 147 0.96 7.21 5.10
CA MET A 147 1.19 6.93 6.53
C MET A 147 -0.10 7.02 7.36
N LYS A 148 -1.06 7.84 6.96
CA LYS A 148 -2.36 8.01 7.64
C LYS A 148 -3.55 7.44 6.86
N ASP A 149 -3.31 6.55 5.89
CA ASP A 149 -4.40 5.84 5.19
C ASP A 149 -5.22 5.01 6.20
N PRO A 150 -6.52 4.82 5.96
CA PRO A 150 -7.36 3.98 6.81
C PRO A 150 -6.76 2.59 7.02
N GLY A 151 -6.72 2.12 8.27
CA GLY A 151 -6.15 0.83 8.66
C GLY A 151 -4.63 0.82 8.84
N VAL A 152 -3.92 1.94 8.63
CA VAL A 152 -2.52 2.07 9.02
C VAL A 152 -2.44 2.44 10.50
N ILE A 153 -1.68 1.64 11.27
CA ILE A 153 -1.41 1.86 12.69
C ILE A 153 0.01 2.37 12.82
N LEU A 154 0.14 3.58 13.38
CA LEU A 154 1.42 4.22 13.60
C LEU A 154 1.85 4.10 15.06
N ALA A 155 3.15 3.87 15.29
CA ALA A 155 3.76 3.94 16.61
C ALA A 155 5.13 4.64 16.52
N TYR A 156 5.44 5.48 17.49
CA TYR A 156 6.78 6.04 17.62
C TYR A 156 7.75 4.96 18.13
N ASP A 157 8.83 4.72 17.41
CA ASP A 157 9.77 3.64 17.69
C ASP A 157 11.20 4.15 17.96
N GLY A 158 11.30 5.34 18.54
CA GLY A 158 12.56 5.94 18.98
C GLY A 158 13.20 6.87 17.96
N GLU A 159 14.47 7.19 18.20
CA GLU A 159 15.29 8.06 17.37
C GLU A 159 16.56 7.35 16.91
N GLU A 160 17.12 7.79 15.80
CA GLU A 160 18.46 7.43 15.34
C GLU A 160 19.26 8.71 15.10
N LYS A 161 20.53 8.72 15.51
CA LYS A 161 21.49 9.80 15.27
C LYS A 161 22.74 9.22 14.64
N LYS A 162 23.17 9.77 13.52
CA LYS A 162 24.36 9.34 12.81
C LYS A 162 24.92 10.47 11.94
N GLY A 163 26.23 10.71 12.02
CA GLY A 163 26.91 11.67 11.14
C GLY A 163 26.38 13.10 11.22
N GLY A 164 25.91 13.54 12.40
CA GLY A 164 25.34 14.88 12.58
C GLY A 164 23.88 15.03 12.13
N GLU A 165 23.30 14.00 11.57
CA GLU A 165 21.87 13.92 11.23
C GLU A 165 21.09 13.17 12.33
N ALA A 166 19.78 13.44 12.42
CA ALA A 166 18.87 12.80 13.36
C ALA A 166 17.52 12.50 12.70
N TRP A 167 17.02 11.32 13.00
CA TRP A 167 15.73 10.83 12.50
C TRP A 167 14.84 10.41 13.65
N ASP A 168 13.56 10.70 13.53
CA ASP A 168 12.50 10.07 14.32
C ASP A 168 12.00 8.84 13.57
N LYS A 169 11.95 7.68 14.26
CA LYS A 169 11.53 6.42 13.67
C LYS A 169 10.05 6.18 13.95
N VAL A 170 9.27 6.01 12.89
CA VAL A 170 7.84 5.70 12.96
C VAL A 170 7.62 4.30 12.41
N ARG A 171 7.04 3.42 13.24
CA ARG A 171 6.64 2.08 12.82
C ARG A 171 5.24 2.12 12.25
N LEU A 172 5.05 1.42 11.11
CA LEU A 172 3.76 1.22 10.45
C LEU A 172 3.41 -0.27 10.53
N THR A 173 2.20 -0.55 10.99
CA THR A 173 1.54 -1.85 10.93
C THR A 173 0.14 -1.68 10.36
N PHE A 174 -0.56 -2.78 10.07
CA PHE A 174 -1.82 -2.72 9.32
C PHE A 174 -2.91 -3.52 10.05
N ASP A 175 -4.08 -2.89 10.20
CA ASP A 175 -5.28 -3.53 10.73
C ASP A 175 -6.02 -4.23 9.59
N ASN A 176 -5.50 -5.40 9.21
CA ASN A 176 -6.07 -6.29 8.19
C ASN A 176 -6.40 -5.60 6.84
N VAL A 177 -5.65 -4.54 6.49
CA VAL A 177 -5.79 -3.82 5.22
C VAL A 177 -4.61 -4.11 4.29
N GLY A 178 -4.84 -3.92 2.97
CA GLY A 178 -3.83 -4.18 1.94
C GLY A 178 -3.72 -5.66 1.58
N LEU A 179 -2.74 -5.99 0.71
CA LEU A 179 -2.49 -7.36 0.27
C LEU A 179 -1.61 -8.16 1.24
N THR A 180 -0.88 -7.46 2.11
CA THR A 180 0.12 -8.06 3.03
C THR A 180 -0.02 -7.47 4.44
N PRO A 181 -1.15 -7.69 5.15
CA PRO A 181 -1.42 -7.05 6.44
C PRO A 181 -0.44 -7.43 7.56
N LYS A 182 0.37 -8.47 7.37
CA LYS A 182 1.41 -8.90 8.33
C LYS A 182 2.75 -8.20 8.13
N ASP A 183 2.89 -7.37 7.11
CA ASP A 183 4.11 -6.62 6.87
C ASP A 183 4.28 -5.53 7.94
N LYS A 184 5.53 -5.21 8.24
CA LYS A 184 5.91 -4.13 9.15
C LYS A 184 6.93 -3.23 8.46
N TYR A 185 6.76 -1.94 8.64
CA TYR A 185 7.67 -0.93 8.08
C TYR A 185 8.11 0.04 9.17
N TRP A 186 9.29 0.63 9.01
CA TRP A 186 9.79 1.74 9.82
C TRP A 186 10.21 2.87 8.89
N ALA A 187 9.58 4.00 8.98
CA ALA A 187 9.94 5.21 8.28
C ALA A 187 10.88 6.06 9.15
N TYR A 188 12.01 6.44 8.61
CA TYR A 188 12.99 7.32 9.26
C TYR A 188 12.78 8.74 8.79
N VAL A 189 12.14 9.55 9.61
CA VAL A 189 11.77 10.93 9.32
C VAL A 189 12.91 11.85 9.75
N ASN A 190 13.54 12.50 8.80
CA ASN A 190 14.63 13.44 9.05
C ASN A 190 14.11 14.66 9.81
N ARG A 191 14.74 14.99 10.94
CA ARG A 191 14.29 16.07 11.82
C ARG A 191 14.42 17.45 11.21
N LYS A 192 15.41 17.68 10.33
CA LYS A 192 15.64 18.96 9.66
C LYS A 192 14.65 19.19 8.52
N THR A 193 14.48 18.18 7.67
CA THR A 193 13.69 18.31 6.44
C THR A 193 12.22 17.89 6.59
N GLY A 194 11.91 17.03 7.55
CA GLY A 194 10.61 16.37 7.68
C GLY A 194 10.35 15.28 6.63
N LEU A 195 11.31 15.00 5.74
CA LEU A 195 11.19 13.98 4.72
C LEU A 195 11.62 12.61 5.26
N VAL A 196 11.17 11.54 4.61
CA VAL A 196 11.62 10.18 4.89
C VAL A 196 12.91 9.93 4.11
N ASP A 197 14.02 9.62 4.79
CA ASP A 197 15.32 9.35 4.16
C ASP A 197 15.63 7.86 4.02
N ARG A 198 14.95 7.03 4.80
CA ARG A 198 15.10 5.57 4.80
C ARG A 198 13.80 4.93 5.25
N TRP A 199 13.54 3.75 4.74
CA TRP A 199 12.59 2.84 5.34
C TRP A 199 13.21 1.45 5.53
N ASP A 200 12.81 0.79 6.60
CA ASP A 200 13.11 -0.59 6.83
C ASP A 200 11.81 -1.39 6.78
N TYR A 201 11.86 -2.66 6.39
CA TYR A 201 10.66 -3.50 6.38
C TYR A 201 10.95 -4.97 6.68
N VAL A 202 9.94 -5.63 7.24
CA VAL A 202 9.84 -7.08 7.40
C VAL A 202 8.53 -7.53 6.78
N LEU A 203 8.61 -8.45 5.83
CA LEU A 203 7.44 -8.94 5.11
C LEU A 203 6.84 -10.16 5.81
N LYS A 204 5.51 -10.35 5.67
CA LYS A 204 4.75 -11.53 6.10
C LYS A 204 4.89 -11.87 7.60
N GLY A 205 5.31 -10.92 8.42
CA GLY A 205 5.57 -11.16 9.84
C GLY A 205 6.74 -12.09 10.13
N GLU A 206 7.67 -12.25 9.18
CA GLU A 206 8.85 -13.10 9.35
C GLU A 206 9.74 -12.61 10.50
N ASN A 207 10.34 -13.54 11.23
CA ASN A 207 11.32 -13.25 12.29
C ASN A 207 12.73 -13.19 11.69
N LYS A 208 13.04 -12.08 11.01
CA LYS A 208 14.35 -11.82 10.39
C LYS A 208 14.71 -10.34 10.53
N PRO A 209 15.99 -9.99 10.39
CA PRO A 209 16.42 -8.60 10.34
C PRO A 209 15.67 -7.83 9.23
N PRO A 210 15.26 -6.57 9.48
CA PRO A 210 14.63 -5.76 8.45
C PRO A 210 15.54 -5.53 7.24
N SER A 211 14.95 -5.53 6.05
CA SER A 211 15.61 -4.99 4.85
C SER A 211 15.52 -3.47 4.87
N ALA A 212 16.64 -2.79 4.64
CA ALA A 212 16.74 -1.35 4.69
C ALA A 212 16.97 -0.76 3.29
N PHE A 213 16.15 0.23 2.92
CA PHE A 213 16.33 1.01 1.70
C PHE A 213 16.43 2.50 2.02
N SER A 214 17.38 3.18 1.39
CA SER A 214 17.39 4.64 1.36
C SER A 214 16.14 5.16 0.65
N TRP A 215 15.81 6.42 0.90
CA TRP A 215 14.74 7.15 0.20
C TRP A 215 15.28 8.52 -0.15
N THR A 216 15.79 8.67 -1.38
CA THR A 216 16.62 9.80 -1.77
C THR A 216 16.17 10.48 -3.04
N ASN A 217 16.85 11.56 -3.39
CA ASN A 217 16.59 12.34 -4.59
C ASN A 217 15.19 12.95 -4.63
N TRP A 218 14.81 13.59 -3.51
CA TRP A 218 13.55 14.32 -3.39
C TRP A 218 13.50 15.53 -4.32
N LYS A 219 12.49 15.58 -5.19
CA LYS A 219 12.26 16.67 -6.14
C LYS A 219 10.83 17.18 -6.05
N ALA A 220 10.63 18.42 -6.48
CA ALA A 220 9.29 19.00 -6.64
C ALA A 220 8.68 18.57 -7.98
N TYR A 221 7.43 18.14 -7.92
CA TYR A 221 6.57 17.83 -9.07
C TYR A 221 5.29 18.66 -8.92
N GLY A 222 5.30 19.85 -9.49
CA GLY A 222 4.27 20.86 -9.20
C GLY A 222 4.31 21.28 -7.74
N LYS A 223 3.23 21.05 -7.00
CA LYS A 223 3.10 21.39 -5.57
C LYS A 223 3.45 20.26 -4.61
N ILE A 224 3.73 19.06 -5.11
CA ILE A 224 4.09 17.90 -4.30
C ILE A 224 5.56 17.54 -4.46
N ARG A 225 6.09 16.76 -3.51
CA ARG A 225 7.46 16.23 -3.57
C ARG A 225 7.42 14.71 -3.66
N LEU A 226 8.25 14.15 -4.55
CA LEU A 226 8.46 12.72 -4.70
C LEU A 226 9.96 12.43 -4.73
N ALA A 227 10.36 11.32 -4.14
CA ALA A 227 11.71 10.78 -4.29
C ALA A 227 11.72 9.79 -5.46
N ASP A 228 12.81 9.71 -6.20
CA ASP A 228 12.89 8.81 -7.35
C ASP A 228 13.94 7.71 -7.21
N ASP A 229 14.60 7.59 -6.04
CA ASP A 229 15.69 6.63 -5.86
C ASP A 229 15.68 5.95 -4.47
N ARG A 230 15.88 4.63 -4.45
CA ARG A 230 16.00 3.80 -3.25
C ARG A 230 17.08 2.75 -3.48
N VAL A 231 18.02 2.65 -2.54
CA VAL A 231 19.10 1.67 -2.62
C VAL A 231 19.11 0.83 -1.34
N ASN A 232 19.15 -0.47 -1.50
CA ASN A 232 19.41 -1.40 -0.42
C ASN A 232 20.89 -1.39 -0.06
N ALA A 233 21.19 -1.02 1.18
CA ALA A 233 22.58 -0.93 1.63
C ALA A 233 23.29 -2.29 1.74
N ALA A 234 22.53 -3.40 1.87
CA ALA A 234 23.09 -4.74 2.07
C ALA A 234 23.54 -5.40 0.77
N ASP A 235 22.80 -5.24 -0.33
CA ASP A 235 23.04 -5.95 -1.58
C ASP A 235 23.12 -5.04 -2.82
N GLY A 236 22.97 -3.71 -2.64
CA GLY A 236 23.00 -2.74 -3.73
C GLY A 236 21.79 -2.80 -4.67
N THR A 237 20.76 -3.59 -4.36
CA THR A 237 19.51 -3.55 -5.14
C THR A 237 18.95 -2.14 -5.16
N ARG A 238 18.70 -1.60 -6.35
CA ARG A 238 18.15 -0.26 -6.53
C ARG A 238 16.74 -0.35 -7.06
N ILE A 239 15.81 0.37 -6.43
CA ILE A 239 14.46 0.63 -6.92
C ILE A 239 14.38 2.10 -7.24
N TYR A 240 14.06 2.43 -8.49
CA TYR A 240 14.06 3.82 -8.94
C TYR A 240 12.96 4.10 -9.95
N PHE A 241 12.72 5.39 -10.19
CA PHE A 241 11.65 5.87 -11.06
C PHE A 241 12.28 6.73 -12.18
N PRO A 242 12.76 6.10 -13.29
CA PRO A 242 13.45 6.81 -14.38
C PRO A 242 12.54 7.78 -15.13
N VAL A 243 11.24 7.55 -15.10
CA VAL A 243 10.20 8.51 -15.52
C VAL A 243 9.30 8.76 -14.32
N LEU A 244 9.07 10.03 -13.98
CA LEU A 244 8.20 10.43 -12.89
C LEU A 244 7.63 11.81 -13.22
N GLU A 245 6.31 11.86 -13.39
CA GLU A 245 5.58 13.04 -13.85
C GLU A 245 4.27 13.19 -13.10
N VAL A 246 3.84 14.44 -12.92
CA VAL A 246 2.54 14.81 -12.36
C VAL A 246 1.85 15.72 -13.37
N PRO A 247 1.32 15.15 -14.47
CA PRO A 247 0.72 15.95 -15.54
C PRO A 247 -0.61 16.54 -15.11
N ALA A 248 -0.92 17.74 -15.62
CA ALA A 248 -2.20 18.39 -15.37
C ALA A 248 -3.37 17.69 -16.11
N SER A 249 -3.07 17.04 -17.23
CA SER A 249 -4.03 16.26 -18.02
C SER A 249 -3.35 15.07 -18.67
N VAL A 250 -4.15 14.07 -19.01
CA VAL A 250 -3.74 12.87 -19.74
C VAL A 250 -4.78 12.62 -20.84
N PRO A 251 -4.36 12.34 -22.09
CA PRO A 251 -5.28 12.02 -23.16
C PRO A 251 -6.21 10.86 -22.81
N GLU A 252 -7.47 10.93 -23.18
CA GLU A 252 -8.47 9.89 -22.91
C GLU A 252 -8.03 8.52 -23.49
N ALA A 253 -7.41 8.54 -24.66
CA ALA A 253 -6.85 7.36 -25.33
C ALA A 253 -5.87 6.57 -24.45
N THR A 254 -5.19 7.23 -23.49
CA THR A 254 -4.29 6.56 -22.55
C THR A 254 -4.98 5.45 -21.74
N PHE A 255 -6.26 5.64 -21.45
CA PHE A 255 -7.04 4.69 -20.64
C PHE A 255 -7.99 3.82 -21.44
N THR A 256 -8.07 4.01 -22.77
CA THR A 256 -9.03 3.32 -23.63
C THR A 256 -8.40 2.57 -24.81
N THR A 257 -7.15 2.92 -25.15
CA THR A 257 -6.44 2.29 -26.29
C THR A 257 -5.23 1.53 -25.79
N PRO A 258 -5.06 0.21 -26.10
CA PRO A 258 -3.94 -0.61 -25.67
C PRO A 258 -2.60 -0.20 -26.31
#